data_14377086e6109df8f070443d12802ea4
#
_entry.id   14377086e6109df8f070443d12802ea4
#
_cell.length_a   1.000
_cell.length_b   1.000
_cell.length_c   1.000
_cell.angle_alpha   90.00
_cell.angle_beta   90.00
_cell.angle_gamma   90.00
#
_symmetry.space_group_name_H-M   'P 1'
#
loop_
_entity.id
_entity.type
_entity.pdbx_description
1 polymer ?
#
loop_
_entity_poly.entity_id
_entity_poly.type
_entity_poly.pdbx_seq_one_letter_code
_entity_poly.pdbx_strand_id
1 'polypeptide(L)'
;MFYIGVDLGGTGIKAGVVDEKGAILAKASCPTGVERGYGPVIADMAKLCLEALEKSGHTLGEVKAIGIGIPGIQDPATGLVPFCTNLGWHQVPLVTEMQKYIDKPVFVGNDATVAGLAEAVAGVSAGVGTSVFVTLGTGVGGGIIIDGKPFSGPHGVASEIGHMITVVGGEECTCGNRGCWERYASATAIIREGRKFAEAHPDCAIAKAVGGDLDKIEAKTVIDLAKAGDPDAAALFDNYVTHLCVGLVNLINLYDPEIIALGGGVSHAGQFLLDAVNAKLPQMVFYKTMPYARVELARLGNDAGIIGAAMLGAN
;
A
#
# COMPACT_ATOMS: atom_id res chain seq x y z
N MET A 1 5.95 24.70 9.04
CA MET A 1 4.91 24.76 7.98
C MET A 1 4.00 23.58 8.17
N PHE A 2 2.73 23.66 7.76
CA PHE A 2 1.77 22.60 7.93
C PHE A 2 1.13 22.21 6.60
N TYR A 3 0.76 20.94 6.50
CA TYR A 3 0.08 20.35 5.37
C TYR A 3 -1.12 19.55 5.86
N ILE A 4 -2.13 19.40 5.05
CA ILE A 4 -3.24 18.49 5.37
C ILE A 4 -3.12 17.27 4.46
N GLY A 5 -3.12 16.08 5.07
CA GLY A 5 -3.17 14.82 4.35
C GLY A 5 -4.55 14.19 4.48
N VAL A 6 -5.07 13.70 3.37
CA VAL A 6 -6.32 12.93 3.30
C VAL A 6 -6.01 11.54 2.77
N ASP A 7 -6.38 10.52 3.54
CA ASP A 7 -6.34 9.10 3.15
C ASP A 7 -7.78 8.67 2.82
N LEU A 8 -8.08 8.55 1.52
CA LEU A 8 -9.40 8.18 1.02
C LEU A 8 -9.43 6.69 0.67
N GLY A 9 -10.01 5.90 1.54
CA GLY A 9 -10.28 4.48 1.29
C GLY A 9 -11.73 4.17 0.90
N GLY A 10 -11.98 2.96 0.42
CA GLY A 10 -13.33 2.52 0.06
C GLY A 10 -14.30 2.44 1.25
N THR A 11 -13.82 2.27 2.47
CA THR A 11 -14.65 2.14 3.68
C THR A 11 -14.58 3.34 4.62
N GLY A 12 -13.49 4.11 4.56
CA GLY A 12 -13.27 5.23 5.48
C GLY A 12 -12.39 6.32 4.87
N ILE A 13 -12.63 7.54 5.34
CA ILE A 13 -11.83 8.73 5.04
C ILE A 13 -11.13 9.15 6.32
N LYS A 14 -9.85 9.45 6.23
CA LYS A 14 -9.07 10.05 7.32
C LYS A 14 -8.41 11.32 6.83
N ALA A 15 -8.41 12.35 7.66
CA ALA A 15 -7.68 13.58 7.39
C ALA A 15 -6.83 13.95 8.61
N GLY A 16 -5.68 14.58 8.37
CA GLY A 16 -4.82 15.04 9.46
C GLY A 16 -3.98 16.24 9.09
N VAL A 17 -3.66 17.06 10.07
CA VAL A 17 -2.68 18.15 9.96
C VAL A 17 -1.31 17.58 10.31
N VAL A 18 -0.36 17.78 9.40
CA VAL A 18 0.97 17.16 9.47
C VAL A 18 2.03 18.26 9.33
N ASP A 19 3.06 18.22 10.14
CA ASP A 19 4.20 19.12 9.98
C ASP A 19 5.17 18.67 8.88
N GLU A 20 6.16 19.48 8.59
CA GLU A 20 7.19 19.20 7.56
C GLU A 20 8.09 17.98 7.85
N LYS A 21 8.02 17.43 9.05
CA LYS A 21 8.75 16.22 9.46
C LYS A 21 7.88 14.97 9.45
N GLY A 22 6.62 15.10 9.05
CA GLY A 22 5.66 14.00 9.04
C GLY A 22 4.98 13.72 10.39
N ALA A 23 5.12 14.62 11.39
CA ALA A 23 4.40 14.46 12.66
C ALA A 23 2.94 14.89 12.50
N ILE A 24 2.01 14.01 12.90
CA ILE A 24 0.57 14.30 12.89
C ILE A 24 0.22 15.10 14.15
N LEU A 25 -0.33 16.31 13.98
CA LEU A 25 -0.74 17.19 15.06
C LEU A 25 -2.18 16.93 15.50
N ALA A 26 -3.07 16.67 14.56
CA ALA A 26 -4.45 16.30 14.81
C ALA A 26 -5.01 15.48 13.65
N LYS A 27 -6.04 14.68 13.91
CA LYS A 27 -6.73 13.88 12.88
C LYS A 27 -8.23 13.80 13.14
N ALA A 28 -8.98 13.59 12.04
CA ALA A 28 -10.40 13.32 12.00
C ALA A 28 -10.70 12.19 11.01
N SER A 29 -11.82 11.50 11.16
CA SER A 29 -12.20 10.40 10.27
C SER A 29 -13.71 10.21 10.21
N CYS A 30 -14.20 9.68 9.10
CA CYS A 30 -15.58 9.22 8.94
C CYS A 30 -15.66 8.03 7.96
N PRO A 31 -16.79 7.30 7.90
CA PRO A 31 -17.06 6.34 6.83
C PRO A 31 -17.10 7.03 5.46
N THR A 32 -16.67 6.35 4.40
CA THR A 32 -16.67 6.91 3.03
C THR A 32 -18.08 7.02 2.48
N GLY A 33 -18.91 5.96 2.61
CA GLY A 33 -20.24 5.93 2.01
C GLY A 33 -20.18 6.07 0.48
N VAL A 34 -19.48 5.17 -0.17
CA VAL A 34 -19.19 5.21 -1.63
C VAL A 34 -20.44 5.26 -2.50
N GLU A 35 -21.54 4.69 -2.01
CA GLU A 35 -22.85 4.67 -2.68
C GLU A 35 -23.46 6.05 -2.91
N ARG A 36 -22.99 7.08 -2.18
CA ARG A 36 -23.47 8.46 -2.30
C ARG A 36 -22.88 9.21 -3.51
N GLY A 37 -21.93 8.59 -4.22
CA GLY A 37 -21.18 9.22 -5.29
C GLY A 37 -20.10 10.20 -4.82
N TYR A 38 -19.33 10.76 -5.76
CA TYR A 38 -18.12 11.53 -5.44
C TYR A 38 -18.39 12.88 -4.75
N GLY A 39 -19.49 13.58 -5.10
CA GLY A 39 -19.77 14.92 -4.56
C GLY A 39 -19.87 14.95 -3.04
N PRO A 40 -20.77 14.17 -2.40
CA PRO A 40 -20.85 14.06 -0.94
C PRO A 40 -19.55 13.55 -0.28
N VAL A 41 -18.83 12.62 -0.92
CA VAL A 41 -17.56 12.10 -0.41
C VAL A 41 -16.51 13.23 -0.35
N ILE A 42 -16.39 14.05 -1.40
CA ILE A 42 -15.46 15.18 -1.45
C ILE A 42 -15.85 16.25 -0.42
N ALA A 43 -17.15 16.52 -0.23
CA ALA A 43 -17.62 17.43 0.80
C ALA A 43 -17.22 16.95 2.21
N ASP A 44 -17.34 15.65 2.48
CA ASP A 44 -16.90 15.06 3.76
C ASP A 44 -15.37 15.16 3.93
N MET A 45 -14.60 14.93 2.86
CA MET A 45 -13.14 15.13 2.90
C MET A 45 -12.79 16.57 3.31
N ALA A 46 -13.42 17.57 2.68
CA ALA A 46 -13.20 18.97 3.02
C ALA A 46 -13.59 19.29 4.46
N LYS A 47 -14.74 18.76 4.93
CA LYS A 47 -15.18 18.91 6.31
C LYS A 47 -14.16 18.30 7.29
N LEU A 48 -13.65 17.11 7.02
CA LEU A 48 -12.63 16.46 7.87
C LEU A 48 -11.31 17.24 7.88
N CYS A 49 -10.90 17.85 6.76
CA CYS A 49 -9.74 18.73 6.73
C CYS A 49 -9.90 19.91 7.70
N LEU A 50 -11.06 20.57 7.68
CA LEU A 50 -11.36 21.70 8.57
C LEU A 50 -11.48 21.26 10.04
N GLU A 51 -12.10 20.10 10.30
CA GLU A 51 -12.19 19.53 11.65
C GLU A 51 -10.81 19.17 12.21
N ALA A 52 -9.94 18.55 11.41
CA ALA A 52 -8.57 18.26 11.83
C ALA A 52 -7.78 19.56 12.10
N LEU A 53 -7.99 20.58 11.28
CA LEU A 53 -7.35 21.88 11.44
C LEU A 53 -7.80 22.56 12.75
N GLU A 54 -9.09 22.59 13.03
CA GLU A 54 -9.64 23.12 14.29
C GLU A 54 -9.04 22.40 15.51
N LYS A 55 -9.01 21.06 15.47
CA LYS A 55 -8.42 20.23 16.53
C LYS A 55 -6.92 20.50 16.75
N SER A 56 -6.21 20.87 15.68
CA SER A 56 -4.78 21.19 15.76
C SER A 56 -4.49 22.55 16.40
N GLY A 57 -5.48 23.43 16.51
CA GLY A 57 -5.33 24.82 16.99
C GLY A 57 -4.69 25.74 15.97
N HIS A 58 -4.49 25.30 14.72
CA HIS A 58 -3.91 26.10 13.64
C HIS A 58 -4.99 26.70 12.73
N THR A 59 -4.58 27.68 11.94
CA THR A 59 -5.45 28.38 10.98
C THR A 59 -5.18 27.91 9.55
N LEU A 60 -6.16 28.08 8.67
CA LEU A 60 -5.99 27.75 7.25
C LEU A 60 -4.87 28.58 6.59
N GLY A 61 -4.59 29.79 7.10
CA GLY A 61 -3.48 30.63 6.64
C GLY A 61 -2.11 29.98 6.79
N GLU A 62 -1.95 29.10 7.80
CA GLU A 62 -0.68 28.39 8.09
C GLU A 62 -0.50 27.12 7.26
N VAL A 63 -1.59 26.62 6.66
CA VAL A 63 -1.56 25.42 5.78
C VAL A 63 -1.05 25.81 4.41
N LYS A 64 -0.06 25.08 3.90
CA LYS A 64 0.55 25.28 2.58
C LYS A 64 -0.21 24.60 1.46
N ALA A 65 -0.59 23.35 1.68
CA ALA A 65 -1.25 22.52 0.68
C ALA A 65 -2.07 21.41 1.32
N ILE A 66 -2.93 20.79 0.53
CA ILE A 66 -3.69 19.56 0.85
C ILE A 66 -3.20 18.48 -0.09
N GLY A 67 -2.84 17.33 0.44
CA GLY A 67 -2.58 16.12 -0.34
C GLY A 67 -3.65 15.07 -0.10
N ILE A 68 -3.97 14.28 -1.12
CA ILE A 68 -5.00 13.27 -1.09
C ILE A 68 -4.44 11.96 -1.63
N GLY A 69 -4.45 10.90 -0.82
CA GLY A 69 -4.18 9.54 -1.24
C GLY A 69 -5.46 8.84 -1.65
N ILE A 70 -5.49 8.22 -2.84
CA ILE A 70 -6.66 7.51 -3.37
C ILE A 70 -6.29 6.08 -3.80
N PRO A 71 -7.20 5.10 -3.69
CA PRO A 71 -6.97 3.73 -4.17
C PRO A 71 -7.25 3.62 -5.68
N GLY A 72 -6.59 4.45 -6.49
CA GLY A 72 -6.82 4.55 -7.93
C GLY A 72 -5.72 5.29 -8.66
N ILE A 73 -5.97 5.55 -9.93
CA ILE A 73 -5.07 6.28 -10.83
C ILE A 73 -5.51 7.74 -10.88
N GLN A 74 -4.55 8.66 -10.87
CA GLN A 74 -4.77 10.08 -11.10
C GLN A 74 -3.92 10.56 -12.29
N ASP A 75 -4.44 11.55 -13.00
CA ASP A 75 -3.65 12.33 -13.95
C ASP A 75 -2.76 13.32 -13.18
N PRO A 76 -1.42 13.20 -13.27
CA PRO A 76 -0.51 14.05 -12.51
C PRO A 76 -0.60 15.53 -12.88
N ALA A 77 -1.05 15.86 -14.11
CA ALA A 77 -1.12 17.23 -14.60
C ALA A 77 -2.36 17.98 -14.10
N THR A 78 -3.48 17.29 -13.97
CA THR A 78 -4.78 17.90 -13.68
C THR A 78 -5.39 17.50 -12.35
N GLY A 79 -4.90 16.41 -11.74
CA GLY A 79 -5.52 15.80 -10.56
C GLY A 79 -6.90 15.19 -10.84
N LEU A 80 -7.22 14.96 -12.12
CA LEU A 80 -8.38 14.17 -12.52
C LEU A 80 -8.18 12.72 -12.08
N VAL A 81 -9.21 12.06 -11.60
CA VAL A 81 -9.25 10.61 -11.33
C VAL A 81 -9.99 9.93 -12.48
N PRO A 82 -9.26 9.40 -13.49
CA PRO A 82 -9.90 8.74 -14.63
C PRO A 82 -10.70 7.53 -14.20
N PHE A 83 -10.15 6.80 -13.23
CA PHE A 83 -10.75 5.55 -12.78
C PHE A 83 -10.32 5.20 -11.34
N CYS A 84 -11.30 4.80 -10.50
CA CYS A 84 -11.05 4.26 -9.17
C CYS A 84 -12.12 3.21 -8.84
N THR A 85 -11.79 1.93 -8.97
CA THR A 85 -12.73 0.80 -8.80
C THR A 85 -13.36 0.79 -7.42
N ASN A 86 -12.56 0.96 -6.38
CA ASN A 86 -12.99 0.85 -4.99
C ASN A 86 -13.99 1.93 -4.57
N LEU A 87 -14.04 3.03 -5.32
CA LEU A 87 -14.96 4.16 -5.10
C LEU A 87 -16.06 4.23 -6.15
N GLY A 88 -16.01 3.40 -7.20
CA GLY A 88 -16.91 3.51 -8.34
C GLY A 88 -16.75 4.83 -9.12
N TRP A 89 -15.58 5.46 -9.07
CA TRP A 89 -15.37 6.77 -9.69
C TRP A 89 -14.86 6.64 -11.12
N HIS A 90 -15.42 7.48 -12.00
CA HIS A 90 -15.00 7.63 -13.39
C HIS A 90 -14.92 9.12 -13.74
N GLN A 91 -13.80 9.57 -14.29
CA GLN A 91 -13.57 10.95 -14.75
C GLN A 91 -13.93 12.00 -13.69
N VAL A 92 -13.51 11.79 -12.42
CA VAL A 92 -13.80 12.71 -11.32
C VAL A 92 -12.75 13.81 -11.23
N PRO A 93 -13.13 15.11 -11.39
CA PRO A 93 -12.18 16.24 -11.31
C PRO A 93 -11.88 16.59 -9.84
N LEU A 94 -11.21 15.67 -9.13
CA LEU A 94 -11.04 15.69 -7.68
C LEU A 94 -10.43 16.99 -7.16
N VAL A 95 -9.35 17.48 -7.81
CA VAL A 95 -8.70 18.73 -7.41
C VAL A 95 -9.67 19.90 -7.52
N THR A 96 -10.34 20.06 -8.67
CA THR A 96 -11.29 21.14 -8.91
C THR A 96 -12.47 21.11 -7.94
N GLU A 97 -13.00 19.92 -7.66
CA GLU A 97 -14.11 19.76 -6.71
C GLU A 97 -13.68 20.09 -5.29
N MET A 98 -12.50 19.63 -4.86
CA MET A 98 -11.97 19.92 -3.52
C MET A 98 -11.71 21.41 -3.30
N GLN A 99 -11.21 22.10 -4.32
CA GLN A 99 -10.92 23.54 -4.28
C GLN A 99 -12.18 24.43 -4.18
N LYS A 100 -13.38 23.90 -4.47
CA LYS A 100 -14.64 24.61 -4.20
C LYS A 100 -14.91 24.80 -2.70
N TYR A 101 -14.33 23.95 -1.84
CA TYR A 101 -14.51 23.97 -0.39
C TYR A 101 -13.35 24.64 0.33
N ILE A 102 -12.11 24.42 -0.14
CA ILE A 102 -10.90 24.92 0.52
C ILE A 102 -9.96 25.51 -0.53
N ASP A 103 -9.74 26.82 -0.46
CA ASP A 103 -8.85 27.56 -1.37
C ASP A 103 -7.38 27.33 -0.99
N LYS A 104 -6.85 26.17 -1.38
CA LYS A 104 -5.45 25.76 -1.23
C LYS A 104 -5.00 24.92 -2.43
N PRO A 105 -3.69 24.85 -2.69
CA PRO A 105 -3.15 23.88 -3.63
C PRO A 105 -3.52 22.44 -3.18
N VAL A 106 -3.99 21.63 -4.13
CA VAL A 106 -4.38 20.22 -3.89
C VAL A 106 -3.54 19.31 -4.76
N PHE A 107 -2.96 18.28 -4.15
CA PHE A 107 -2.16 17.25 -4.80
C PHE A 107 -2.82 15.89 -4.59
N VAL A 108 -2.77 15.03 -5.59
CA VAL A 108 -3.37 13.69 -5.53
C VAL A 108 -2.30 12.64 -5.81
N GLY A 109 -2.32 11.54 -5.09
CA GLY A 109 -1.41 10.41 -5.29
C GLY A 109 -2.12 9.08 -5.08
N ASN A 110 -1.58 8.01 -5.65
CA ASN A 110 -2.03 6.66 -5.34
C ASN A 110 -1.72 6.30 -3.87
N ASP A 111 -2.59 5.54 -3.21
CA ASP A 111 -2.50 5.18 -1.79
C ASP A 111 -1.19 4.45 -1.41
N ALA A 112 -0.73 3.50 -2.21
CA ALA A 112 0.54 2.81 -1.95
C ALA A 112 1.75 3.72 -2.20
N THR A 113 1.68 4.62 -3.19
CA THR A 113 2.71 5.62 -3.46
C THR A 113 2.83 6.61 -2.30
N VAL A 114 1.70 7.10 -1.79
CA VAL A 114 1.67 7.99 -0.60
C VAL A 114 2.22 7.29 0.63
N ALA A 115 1.87 6.00 0.86
CA ALA A 115 2.41 5.25 1.98
C ALA A 115 3.95 5.09 1.87
N GLY A 116 4.47 4.88 0.64
CA GLY A 116 5.90 4.88 0.38
C GLY A 116 6.58 6.21 0.70
N LEU A 117 5.95 7.33 0.32
CA LEU A 117 6.44 8.66 0.64
C LEU A 117 6.46 8.92 2.15
N ALA A 118 5.44 8.46 2.88
CA ALA A 118 5.42 8.54 4.34
C ALA A 118 6.61 7.82 4.98
N GLU A 119 6.86 6.58 4.56
CA GLU A 119 8.01 5.80 5.06
C GLU A 119 9.36 6.45 4.70
N ALA A 120 9.45 7.15 3.58
CA ALA A 120 10.65 7.89 3.19
C ALA A 120 10.85 9.19 3.99
N VAL A 121 9.77 9.81 4.46
CA VAL A 121 9.87 11.05 5.26
C VAL A 121 10.02 10.76 6.76
N ALA A 122 9.22 9.87 7.32
CA ALA A 122 9.10 9.67 8.77
C ALA A 122 9.17 8.20 9.21
N GLY A 123 9.33 7.27 8.30
CA GLY A 123 9.31 5.83 8.58
C GLY A 123 10.67 5.16 8.46
N VAL A 124 10.63 3.89 8.05
CA VAL A 124 11.82 3.02 7.98
C VAL A 124 12.80 3.44 6.89
N SER A 125 12.33 4.09 5.83
CA SER A 125 13.14 4.55 4.70
C SER A 125 13.60 6.01 4.84
N ALA A 126 13.46 6.62 6.02
CA ALA A 126 13.89 8.00 6.22
C ALA A 126 15.41 8.15 6.05
N GLY A 127 15.81 9.16 5.27
CA GLY A 127 17.22 9.50 5.07
C GLY A 127 17.95 8.72 3.97
N VAL A 128 17.25 7.84 3.21
CA VAL A 128 17.84 7.17 2.04
C VAL A 128 17.44 7.86 0.73
N GLY A 129 18.27 7.74 -0.30
CA GLY A 129 18.03 8.35 -1.61
C GLY A 129 16.96 7.62 -2.41
N THR A 130 17.00 6.29 -2.44
CA THR A 130 16.07 5.46 -3.19
C THR A 130 15.45 4.38 -2.30
N SER A 131 14.13 4.33 -2.27
CA SER A 131 13.39 3.29 -1.54
C SER A 131 12.18 2.81 -2.33
N VAL A 132 11.77 1.57 -2.05
CA VAL A 132 10.53 1.00 -2.58
C VAL A 132 9.66 0.55 -1.42
N PHE A 133 8.43 1.00 -1.40
CA PHE A 133 7.40 0.49 -0.50
C PHE A 133 6.58 -0.57 -1.23
N VAL A 134 6.33 -1.69 -0.57
CA VAL A 134 5.50 -2.79 -1.07
C VAL A 134 4.41 -3.08 -0.05
N THR A 135 3.16 -2.83 -0.41
CA THR A 135 2.04 -3.21 0.46
C THR A 135 1.53 -4.60 0.10
N LEU A 136 1.49 -5.49 1.08
CA LEU A 136 1.07 -6.90 0.98
C LEU A 136 -0.32 -7.04 1.64
N GLY A 137 -1.36 -6.70 0.90
CA GLY A 137 -2.75 -6.73 1.33
C GLY A 137 -3.59 -7.70 0.49
N THR A 138 -4.84 -7.35 0.20
CA THR A 138 -5.72 -8.07 -0.74
C THR A 138 -5.03 -8.23 -2.11
N GLY A 139 -4.34 -7.19 -2.56
CA GLY A 139 -3.42 -7.20 -3.70
C GLY A 139 -1.99 -6.86 -3.26
N VAL A 140 -1.16 -6.48 -4.24
CA VAL A 140 0.19 -5.94 -4.05
C VAL A 140 0.24 -4.55 -4.67
N GLY A 141 0.41 -3.53 -3.84
CA GLY A 141 0.64 -2.16 -4.30
C GLY A 141 2.10 -1.74 -4.09
N GLY A 142 2.50 -0.63 -4.70
CA GLY A 142 3.85 -0.12 -4.60
C GLY A 142 3.98 1.39 -4.57
N GLY A 143 5.05 1.85 -3.93
CA GLY A 143 5.50 3.23 -3.98
C GLY A 143 7.01 3.27 -4.22
N ILE A 144 7.45 3.88 -5.31
CA ILE A 144 8.87 4.03 -5.64
C ILE A 144 9.24 5.47 -5.32
N ILE A 145 10.24 5.65 -4.48
CA ILE A 145 10.73 6.97 -4.07
C ILE A 145 12.19 7.11 -4.52
N ILE A 146 12.46 8.14 -5.31
CA ILE A 146 13.79 8.46 -5.85
C ILE A 146 14.11 9.91 -5.44
N ASP A 147 15.24 10.11 -4.79
CA ASP A 147 15.69 11.41 -4.26
C ASP A 147 14.60 12.09 -3.40
N GLY A 148 13.92 11.28 -2.57
CA GLY A 148 12.84 11.72 -1.68
C GLY A 148 11.52 12.05 -2.37
N LYS A 149 11.38 11.82 -3.68
CA LYS A 149 10.18 12.13 -4.48
C LYS A 149 9.51 10.87 -5.01
N PRO A 150 8.16 10.83 -5.02
CA PRO A 150 7.43 9.74 -5.64
C PRO A 150 7.71 9.66 -7.13
N PHE A 151 8.03 8.45 -7.61
CA PHE A 151 8.16 8.17 -9.03
C PHE A 151 6.85 7.59 -9.57
N SER A 152 6.00 8.45 -10.13
CA SER A 152 4.71 8.05 -10.71
C SER A 152 4.74 7.92 -12.23
N GLY A 153 5.85 8.32 -12.88
CA GLY A 153 5.96 8.36 -14.34
C GLY A 153 5.07 9.42 -14.98
N PRO A 154 5.22 9.64 -16.30
CA PRO A 154 4.48 10.70 -17.00
C PRO A 154 2.96 10.45 -17.12
N HIS A 155 2.53 9.22 -16.93
CA HIS A 155 1.12 8.82 -17.03
C HIS A 155 0.49 8.48 -15.65
N GLY A 156 1.23 8.66 -14.56
CA GLY A 156 0.74 8.38 -13.21
C GLY A 156 0.59 6.89 -12.86
N VAL A 157 1.13 5.98 -13.68
CA VAL A 157 0.97 4.53 -13.54
C VAL A 157 2.28 3.78 -13.24
N ALA A 158 3.39 4.49 -13.08
CA ALA A 158 4.61 3.87 -12.59
C ALA A 158 4.38 3.40 -11.14
N SER A 159 4.99 2.44 -10.62
CA SER A 159 4.74 1.85 -9.28
C SER A 159 3.56 0.86 -9.21
N GLU A 160 2.90 0.52 -10.32
CA GLU A 160 1.94 -0.59 -10.39
C GLU A 160 2.66 -1.94 -10.37
N ILE A 161 3.54 -2.13 -9.38
CA ILE A 161 4.47 -3.26 -9.27
C ILE A 161 3.77 -4.61 -9.10
N GLY A 162 2.57 -4.62 -8.50
CA GLY A 162 1.76 -5.82 -8.35
C GLY A 162 1.34 -6.44 -9.69
N HIS A 163 1.32 -5.63 -10.75
CA HIS A 163 0.96 -6.09 -12.09
C HIS A 163 2.16 -6.50 -12.96
N MET A 164 3.38 -6.50 -12.42
CA MET A 164 4.51 -7.17 -13.10
C MET A 164 4.19 -8.65 -13.34
N ILE A 165 4.35 -9.13 -14.58
CA ILE A 165 4.15 -10.54 -14.92
C ILE A 165 5.36 -11.33 -14.42
N THR A 166 5.18 -12.11 -13.37
CA THR A 166 6.22 -12.97 -12.76
C THR A 166 6.08 -14.43 -13.16
N VAL A 167 4.89 -14.83 -13.63
CA VAL A 167 4.62 -16.19 -14.13
C VAL A 167 3.90 -16.13 -15.46
N VAL A 168 4.62 -16.38 -16.54
CA VAL A 168 4.06 -16.34 -17.91
C VAL A 168 2.93 -17.36 -18.05
N GLY A 169 1.74 -16.91 -18.49
CA GLY A 169 0.55 -17.76 -18.63
C GLY A 169 -0.09 -18.23 -17.32
N GLY A 170 0.33 -17.66 -16.19
CA GLY A 170 -0.15 -18.03 -14.84
C GLY A 170 -1.59 -17.63 -14.53
N GLU A 171 -1.88 -17.43 -13.24
CA GLU A 171 -3.21 -17.10 -12.70
C GLU A 171 -3.78 -15.81 -13.34
N GLU A 172 -5.09 -15.82 -13.59
CA GLU A 172 -5.79 -14.63 -14.11
C GLU A 172 -5.77 -13.47 -13.10
N CYS A 173 -5.51 -12.28 -13.58
CA CYS A 173 -5.52 -11.06 -12.80
C CYS A 173 -6.72 -10.18 -13.19
N THR A 174 -7.28 -9.46 -12.21
CA THR A 174 -8.38 -8.50 -12.42
C THR A 174 -8.03 -7.37 -13.39
N CYS A 175 -6.73 -7.09 -13.63
CA CYS A 175 -6.28 -6.14 -14.64
C CYS A 175 -6.42 -6.66 -16.09
N GLY A 176 -6.87 -7.89 -16.30
CA GLY A 176 -7.03 -8.53 -17.61
C GLY A 176 -5.81 -9.33 -18.06
N ASN A 177 -4.66 -9.24 -17.39
CA ASN A 177 -3.47 -10.03 -17.69
C ASN A 177 -3.47 -11.37 -16.95
N ARG A 178 -2.45 -12.20 -17.23
CA ARG A 178 -2.18 -13.45 -16.50
C ARG A 178 -0.78 -13.43 -15.93
N GLY A 179 -0.64 -13.96 -14.68
CA GLY A 179 0.65 -14.13 -14.05
C GLY A 179 1.21 -12.92 -13.34
N CYS A 180 0.39 -11.89 -13.06
CA CYS A 180 0.78 -10.74 -12.26
C CYS A 180 1.30 -11.15 -10.88
N TRP A 181 2.31 -10.47 -10.39
CA TRP A 181 2.95 -10.75 -9.10
C TRP A 181 1.96 -10.80 -7.93
N GLU A 182 0.99 -9.90 -7.91
CA GLU A 182 -0.04 -9.87 -6.87
C GLU A 182 -0.83 -11.19 -6.76
N ARG A 183 -0.96 -11.95 -7.86
CA ARG A 183 -1.66 -13.24 -7.85
C ARG A 183 -0.90 -14.32 -7.08
N TYR A 184 0.35 -14.05 -6.69
CA TYR A 184 1.24 -14.98 -6.00
C TYR A 184 1.79 -14.44 -4.69
N ALA A 185 1.88 -13.11 -4.53
CA ALA A 185 2.52 -12.45 -3.38
C ALA A 185 1.54 -11.63 -2.51
N SER A 186 0.22 -11.74 -2.70
CA SER A 186 -0.79 -11.08 -1.87
C SER A 186 -1.36 -11.98 -0.77
N ALA A 187 -2.09 -11.39 0.17
CA ALA A 187 -2.89 -12.16 1.14
C ALA A 187 -3.92 -13.06 0.44
N THR A 188 -4.54 -12.57 -0.64
CA THR A 188 -5.49 -13.36 -1.44
C THR A 188 -4.83 -14.60 -2.05
N ALA A 189 -3.55 -14.51 -2.42
CA ALA A 189 -2.81 -15.68 -2.91
C ALA A 189 -2.63 -16.72 -1.82
N ILE A 190 -2.26 -16.33 -0.59
CA ILE A 190 -2.14 -17.25 0.55
C ILE A 190 -3.48 -17.93 0.84
N ILE A 191 -4.56 -17.17 0.86
CA ILE A 191 -5.92 -17.69 1.09
C ILE A 191 -6.30 -18.72 0.02
N ARG A 192 -6.07 -18.39 -1.24
CA ARG A 192 -6.39 -19.26 -2.38
C ARG A 192 -5.64 -20.60 -2.29
N GLU A 193 -4.33 -20.56 -2.06
CA GLU A 193 -3.52 -21.77 -1.98
C GLU A 193 -3.86 -22.58 -0.72
N GLY A 194 -4.13 -21.91 0.41
CA GLY A 194 -4.62 -22.56 1.62
C GLY A 194 -5.95 -23.30 1.42
N ARG A 195 -6.89 -22.67 0.69
CA ARG A 195 -8.18 -23.31 0.34
C ARG A 195 -7.99 -24.50 -0.59
N LYS A 196 -7.24 -24.34 -1.68
CA LYS A 196 -6.94 -25.44 -2.61
C LYS A 196 -6.33 -26.64 -1.90
N PHE A 197 -5.41 -26.38 -0.97
CA PHE A 197 -4.78 -27.43 -0.19
C PHE A 197 -5.78 -28.12 0.76
N ALA A 198 -6.59 -27.34 1.49
CA ALA A 198 -7.57 -27.87 2.43
C ALA A 198 -8.71 -28.65 1.74
N GLU A 199 -9.14 -28.23 0.53
CA GLU A 199 -10.09 -28.96 -0.32
C GLU A 199 -9.55 -30.36 -0.70
N ALA A 200 -8.26 -30.44 -1.04
CA ALA A 200 -7.61 -31.71 -1.39
C ALA A 200 -7.29 -32.58 -0.15
N HIS A 201 -7.18 -31.95 1.04
CA HIS A 201 -6.78 -32.59 2.30
C HIS A 201 -7.70 -32.18 3.45
N PRO A 202 -8.96 -32.69 3.53
CA PRO A 202 -9.96 -32.23 4.51
C PRO A 202 -9.55 -32.37 5.96
N ASP A 203 -8.62 -33.31 6.25
CA ASP A 203 -8.11 -33.57 7.60
C ASP A 203 -6.85 -32.77 7.97
N CYS A 204 -6.38 -31.85 7.11
CA CYS A 204 -5.20 -31.05 7.39
C CYS A 204 -5.45 -30.01 8.51
N ALA A 205 -4.38 -29.45 9.08
CA ALA A 205 -4.45 -28.47 10.15
C ALA A 205 -5.19 -27.19 9.72
N ILE A 206 -5.06 -26.80 8.44
CA ILE A 206 -5.71 -25.59 7.90
C ILE A 206 -7.24 -25.76 7.91
N ALA A 207 -7.75 -26.89 7.42
CA ALA A 207 -9.19 -27.19 7.44
C ALA A 207 -9.73 -27.26 8.88
N LYS A 208 -9.00 -27.92 9.78
CA LYS A 208 -9.37 -28.02 11.21
C LYS A 208 -9.40 -26.68 11.92
N ALA A 209 -8.47 -25.76 11.61
CA ALA A 209 -8.38 -24.44 12.21
C ALA A 209 -9.64 -23.58 11.97
N VAL A 210 -10.37 -23.84 10.88
CA VAL A 210 -11.61 -23.14 10.52
C VAL A 210 -12.87 -23.97 10.71
N GLY A 211 -12.76 -25.13 11.40
CA GLY A 211 -13.89 -26.01 11.66
C GLY A 211 -14.51 -26.64 10.41
N GLY A 212 -13.74 -26.79 9.33
CA GLY A 212 -14.17 -27.31 8.04
C GLY A 212 -14.86 -26.27 7.13
N ASP A 213 -15.10 -25.06 7.59
CA ASP A 213 -15.65 -23.96 6.79
C ASP A 213 -14.52 -23.22 6.05
N LEU A 214 -14.19 -23.72 4.84
CA LEU A 214 -13.04 -23.23 4.07
C LEU A 214 -13.17 -21.77 3.63
N ASP A 215 -14.37 -21.19 3.65
CA ASP A 215 -14.59 -19.77 3.37
C ASP A 215 -14.04 -18.85 4.47
N LYS A 216 -13.82 -19.40 5.67
CA LYS A 216 -13.19 -18.69 6.79
C LYS A 216 -11.66 -18.71 6.78
N ILE A 217 -11.04 -19.37 5.81
CA ILE A 217 -9.58 -19.36 5.71
C ILE A 217 -9.10 -17.96 5.35
N GLU A 218 -8.30 -17.40 6.24
CA GLU A 218 -7.59 -16.13 6.07
C GLU A 218 -6.09 -16.37 5.86
N ALA A 219 -5.37 -15.37 5.34
CA ALA A 219 -3.91 -15.45 5.24
C ALA A 219 -3.26 -15.71 6.61
N LYS A 220 -3.80 -15.09 7.66
CA LYS A 220 -3.38 -15.27 9.05
C LYS A 220 -3.49 -16.74 9.49
N THR A 221 -4.53 -17.46 9.08
CA THR A 221 -4.71 -18.89 9.42
C THR A 221 -3.51 -19.72 8.95
N VAL A 222 -3.12 -19.56 7.69
CA VAL A 222 -1.98 -20.28 7.11
C VAL A 222 -0.66 -19.86 7.77
N ILE A 223 -0.45 -18.56 7.96
CA ILE A 223 0.77 -18.02 8.56
C ILE A 223 0.94 -18.47 10.01
N ASP A 224 -0.12 -18.43 10.81
CA ASP A 224 -0.05 -18.84 12.22
C ASP A 224 0.24 -20.34 12.39
N LEU A 225 -0.34 -21.18 11.53
CA LEU A 225 -0.03 -22.60 11.49
C LEU A 225 1.42 -22.87 11.05
N ALA A 226 1.91 -22.12 10.04
CA ALA A 226 3.31 -22.20 9.63
C ALA A 226 4.26 -21.80 10.78
N LYS A 227 3.94 -20.74 11.53
CA LYS A 227 4.68 -20.33 12.74
C LYS A 227 4.65 -21.40 13.83
N ALA A 228 3.54 -22.12 13.95
CA ALA A 228 3.39 -23.21 14.91
C ALA A 228 4.12 -24.51 14.49
N GLY A 229 4.73 -24.53 13.31
CA GLY A 229 5.52 -25.66 12.80
C GLY A 229 4.71 -26.71 12.04
N ASP A 230 3.47 -26.40 11.63
CA ASP A 230 2.71 -27.29 10.76
C ASP A 230 3.42 -27.41 9.40
N PRO A 231 3.76 -28.63 8.94
CA PRO A 231 4.59 -28.82 7.75
C PRO A 231 3.90 -28.37 6.46
N ASP A 232 2.59 -28.56 6.35
CA ASP A 232 1.83 -28.21 5.14
C ASP A 232 1.69 -26.69 5.03
N ALA A 233 1.32 -26.02 6.12
CA ALA A 233 1.25 -24.56 6.16
C ALA A 233 2.63 -23.93 5.97
N ALA A 234 3.70 -24.53 6.51
CA ALA A 234 5.08 -24.08 6.30
C ALA A 234 5.48 -24.18 4.82
N ALA A 235 5.11 -25.27 4.13
CA ALA A 235 5.37 -25.42 2.70
C ALA A 235 4.61 -24.39 1.85
N LEU A 236 3.34 -24.13 2.17
CA LEU A 236 2.56 -23.07 1.50
C LEU A 236 3.15 -21.68 1.72
N PHE A 237 3.57 -21.38 2.95
CA PHE A 237 4.21 -20.11 3.28
C PHE A 237 5.58 -19.97 2.59
N ASP A 238 6.37 -21.03 2.51
CA ASP A 238 7.65 -21.05 1.82
C ASP A 238 7.50 -20.77 0.31
N ASN A 239 6.48 -21.38 -0.32
CA ASN A 239 6.14 -21.10 -1.71
C ASN A 239 5.71 -19.63 -1.91
N TYR A 240 4.88 -19.09 -1.02
CA TYR A 240 4.51 -17.68 -1.01
C TYR A 240 5.73 -16.77 -0.95
N VAL A 241 6.65 -17.02 0.00
CA VAL A 241 7.89 -16.25 0.16
C VAL A 241 8.76 -16.33 -1.09
N THR A 242 8.80 -17.48 -1.77
CA THR A 242 9.52 -17.64 -3.03
C THR A 242 8.98 -16.67 -4.09
N HIS A 243 7.66 -16.63 -4.28
CA HIS A 243 7.04 -15.70 -5.21
C HIS A 243 7.20 -14.24 -4.79
N LEU A 244 7.16 -13.94 -3.49
CA LEU A 244 7.45 -12.62 -2.97
C LEU A 244 8.88 -12.19 -3.37
N CYS A 245 9.88 -13.05 -3.12
CA CYS A 245 11.27 -12.77 -3.46
C CYS A 245 11.51 -12.58 -4.96
N VAL A 246 10.79 -13.27 -5.85
CA VAL A 246 10.86 -13.04 -7.31
C VAL A 246 10.58 -11.57 -7.65
N GLY A 247 9.51 -11.00 -7.09
CA GLY A 247 9.20 -9.59 -7.33
C GLY A 247 10.19 -8.64 -6.67
N LEU A 248 10.63 -8.95 -5.44
CA LEU A 248 11.64 -8.13 -4.74
C LEU A 248 12.94 -8.06 -5.53
N VAL A 249 13.41 -9.18 -6.08
CA VAL A 249 14.61 -9.23 -6.94
C VAL A 249 14.43 -8.39 -8.21
N ASN A 250 13.23 -8.44 -8.82
CA ASN A 250 12.96 -7.58 -9.98
C ASN A 250 13.06 -6.09 -9.62
N LEU A 251 12.52 -5.68 -8.46
CA LEU A 251 12.63 -4.31 -7.97
C LEU A 251 14.08 -3.91 -7.66
N ILE A 252 14.86 -4.81 -7.05
CA ILE A 252 16.29 -4.61 -6.81
C ILE A 252 17.03 -4.40 -8.14
N ASN A 253 16.79 -5.26 -9.12
CA ASN A 253 17.48 -5.18 -10.42
C ASN A 253 17.10 -3.94 -11.25
N LEU A 254 15.89 -3.38 -11.04
CA LEU A 254 15.39 -2.24 -11.82
C LEU A 254 15.75 -0.89 -11.18
N TYR A 255 15.72 -0.82 -9.85
CA TYR A 255 15.81 0.46 -9.12
C TYR A 255 17.02 0.57 -8.20
N ASP A 256 17.68 -0.56 -7.89
CA ASP A 256 18.80 -0.62 -6.94
C ASP A 256 18.52 0.20 -5.65
N PRO A 257 17.39 -0.04 -4.97
CA PRO A 257 17.01 0.76 -3.82
C PRO A 257 17.87 0.41 -2.61
N GLU A 258 18.04 1.37 -1.69
CA GLU A 258 18.74 1.13 -0.42
C GLU A 258 17.85 0.32 0.55
N ILE A 259 16.52 0.55 0.48
CA ILE A 259 15.53 -0.11 1.34
C ILE A 259 14.30 -0.52 0.51
N ILE A 260 13.81 -1.73 0.77
CA ILE A 260 12.45 -2.16 0.43
C ILE A 260 11.66 -2.29 1.73
N ALA A 261 10.65 -1.43 1.91
CA ALA A 261 9.76 -1.44 3.07
C ALA A 261 8.52 -2.29 2.79
N LEU A 262 8.29 -3.34 3.58
CA LEU A 262 7.11 -4.21 3.48
C LEU A 262 6.01 -3.75 4.43
N GLY A 263 4.86 -3.35 3.89
CA GLY A 263 3.66 -2.99 4.63
C GLY A 263 2.46 -3.89 4.32
N GLY A 264 1.28 -3.49 4.76
CA GLY A 264 0.04 -4.22 4.54
C GLY A 264 -0.18 -5.38 5.51
N GLY A 265 -1.32 -6.08 5.37
CA GLY A 265 -1.77 -7.10 6.33
C GLY A 265 -0.80 -8.26 6.54
N VAL A 266 -0.15 -8.72 5.48
CA VAL A 266 0.80 -9.85 5.56
C VAL A 266 2.08 -9.46 6.33
N SER A 267 2.47 -8.18 6.30
CA SER A 267 3.65 -7.70 7.04
C SER A 267 3.51 -7.87 8.56
N HIS A 268 2.29 -8.01 9.08
CA HIS A 268 2.05 -8.34 10.49
C HIS A 268 2.57 -9.74 10.90
N ALA A 269 2.97 -10.59 9.94
CA ALA A 269 3.75 -11.79 10.25
C ALA A 269 5.07 -11.46 10.96
N GLY A 270 5.56 -10.22 10.83
CA GLY A 270 6.67 -9.70 11.60
C GLY A 270 8.01 -10.33 11.21
N GLN A 271 8.85 -10.58 12.20
CA GLN A 271 10.18 -11.14 12.00
C GLN A 271 10.14 -12.49 11.26
N PHE A 272 9.09 -13.29 11.43
CA PHE A 272 8.92 -14.56 10.72
C PHE A 272 8.92 -14.39 9.19
N LEU A 273 8.26 -13.32 8.69
CA LEU A 273 8.31 -12.99 7.26
C LEU A 273 9.69 -12.51 6.84
N LEU A 274 10.31 -11.60 7.62
CA LEU A 274 11.63 -11.06 7.29
C LEU A 274 12.71 -12.16 7.27
N ASP A 275 12.69 -13.08 8.24
CA ASP A 275 13.65 -14.18 8.30
C ASP A 275 13.52 -15.08 7.06
N ALA A 276 12.30 -15.40 6.65
CA ALA A 276 12.04 -16.22 5.47
C ALA A 276 12.49 -15.50 4.17
N VAL A 277 12.22 -14.20 4.05
CA VAL A 277 12.68 -13.39 2.91
C VAL A 277 14.20 -13.32 2.89
N ASN A 278 14.83 -12.98 4.01
CA ASN A 278 16.29 -12.84 4.12
C ASN A 278 17.04 -14.16 3.91
N ALA A 279 16.42 -15.32 4.16
CA ALA A 279 17.00 -16.61 3.86
C ALA A 279 17.01 -16.93 2.34
N LYS A 280 16.00 -16.46 1.58
CA LYS A 280 15.85 -16.74 0.16
C LYS A 280 16.49 -15.68 -0.75
N LEU A 281 16.34 -14.42 -0.42
CA LEU A 281 16.73 -13.28 -1.27
C LEU A 281 18.20 -13.32 -1.72
N PRO A 282 19.19 -13.64 -0.84
CA PRO A 282 20.60 -13.71 -1.24
C PRO A 282 20.89 -14.71 -2.34
N GLN A 283 20.08 -15.75 -2.48
CA GLN A 283 20.24 -16.79 -3.50
C GLN A 283 19.73 -16.34 -4.87
N MET A 284 18.87 -15.32 -4.90
CA MET A 284 18.14 -14.87 -6.09
C MET A 284 18.66 -13.56 -6.68
N VAL A 285 19.34 -12.71 -5.89
CA VAL A 285 19.91 -11.44 -6.40
C VAL A 285 20.96 -11.72 -7.49
N PHE A 286 21.00 -10.80 -8.47
CA PHE A 286 21.89 -10.93 -9.63
C PHE A 286 23.38 -10.91 -9.23
N TYR A 287 23.76 -9.97 -8.36
CA TYR A 287 25.17 -9.79 -7.99
C TYR A 287 25.39 -10.10 -6.50
N LYS A 288 25.87 -11.30 -6.20
CA LYS A 288 25.93 -11.86 -4.83
C LYS A 288 27.05 -11.30 -3.96
N THR A 289 28.01 -10.57 -4.54
CA THR A 289 29.17 -9.99 -3.83
C THR A 289 29.07 -8.48 -3.61
N MET A 290 27.97 -7.87 -4.09
CA MET A 290 27.67 -6.45 -3.87
C MET A 290 26.58 -6.28 -2.82
N PRO A 291 26.54 -5.14 -2.11
CA PRO A 291 25.37 -4.79 -1.32
C PRO A 291 24.12 -4.70 -2.21
N TYR A 292 22.98 -5.03 -1.66
CA TYR A 292 21.65 -4.85 -2.27
C TYR A 292 20.68 -4.33 -1.21
N ALA A 293 19.45 -4.00 -1.60
CA ALA A 293 18.42 -3.44 -0.74
C ALA A 293 18.24 -4.23 0.58
N ARG A 294 18.19 -3.53 1.69
CA ARG A 294 17.71 -4.10 2.95
C ARG A 294 16.19 -4.22 2.85
N VAL A 295 15.65 -5.35 3.27
CA VAL A 295 14.20 -5.54 3.39
C VAL A 295 13.80 -5.32 4.83
N GLU A 296 12.89 -4.39 5.07
CA GLU A 296 12.46 -3.95 6.39
C GLU A 296 10.93 -3.95 6.48
N LEU A 297 10.38 -4.00 7.70
CA LEU A 297 8.94 -3.77 7.88
C LEU A 297 8.63 -2.28 7.96
N ALA A 298 7.58 -1.85 7.28
CA ALA A 298 7.04 -0.51 7.39
C ALA A 298 6.63 -0.19 8.85
N ARG A 299 6.82 1.07 9.27
CA ARG A 299 6.64 1.46 10.68
C ARG A 299 5.40 2.30 10.95
N LEU A 300 4.91 3.05 9.95
CA LEU A 300 3.87 4.06 10.15
C LEU A 300 2.45 3.48 10.17
N GLY A 301 2.27 2.25 9.72
CA GLY A 301 0.99 1.54 9.77
C GLY A 301 -0.16 2.36 9.14
N ASN A 302 -1.26 2.50 9.88
CA ASN A 302 -2.47 3.19 9.43
C ASN A 302 -2.33 4.72 9.28
N ASP A 303 -1.27 5.32 9.77
CA ASP A 303 -1.03 6.75 9.67
C ASP A 303 -0.21 7.12 8.40
N ALA A 304 0.38 6.12 7.73
CA ALA A 304 1.15 6.33 6.51
C ALA A 304 0.36 7.05 5.41
N GLY A 305 -0.92 6.72 5.21
CA GLY A 305 -1.78 7.37 4.23
C GLY A 305 -1.92 8.87 4.47
N ILE A 306 -2.17 9.28 5.73
CA ILE A 306 -2.28 10.71 6.10
C ILE A 306 -0.94 11.43 5.92
N ILE A 307 0.14 10.85 6.46
CA ILE A 307 1.47 11.47 6.43
C ILE A 307 1.93 11.66 4.99
N GLY A 308 1.89 10.58 4.19
CA GLY A 308 2.37 10.64 2.83
C GLY A 308 1.51 11.51 1.92
N ALA A 309 0.18 11.51 2.11
CA ALA A 309 -0.69 12.43 1.41
C ALA A 309 -0.29 13.87 1.70
N ALA A 310 -0.14 14.25 2.97
CA ALA A 310 0.31 15.61 3.35
C ALA A 310 1.64 15.98 2.67
N MET A 311 2.58 15.05 2.62
CA MET A 311 3.91 15.27 2.04
C MET A 311 3.94 15.40 0.51
N LEU A 312 2.86 15.07 -0.21
CA LEU A 312 2.72 15.41 -1.62
C LEU A 312 2.83 16.92 -1.87
N GLY A 313 2.32 17.71 -0.92
CA GLY A 313 2.36 19.17 -1.00
C GLY A 313 3.67 19.80 -0.51
N ALA A 314 4.57 19.01 0.05
CA ALA A 314 5.87 19.47 0.55
C ALA A 314 7.00 19.31 -0.48
N ASN A 315 6.79 18.51 -1.55
CA ASN A 315 7.77 18.16 -2.60
C ASN A 315 7.73 19.08 -3.82
#